data_8d7119bfcb94d27cf15f1c481ecbc6dc
#
_entry.id   8d7119bfcb94d27cf15f1c481ecbc6dc
#
_cell.length_a   1.000
_cell.length_b   1.000
_cell.length_c   1.000
_cell.angle_alpha   90.00
_cell.angle_beta   90.00
_cell.angle_gamma   90.00
#
_symmetry.space_group_name_H-M   'P 1'
#
loop_
_entity.id
_entity.type
_entity.pdbx_description
1 polymer ?
#
loop_
_entity_poly.entity_id
_entity_poly.type
_entity_poly.pdbx_seq_one_letter_code
_entity_poly.pdbx_strand_id
1 'polypeptide(L)'
;ENQSLITIQLKLLPLPKSTQTMQNLTLLDGQKFQITIQRLCRQLIENHNDFSESVLIGIQPRGIYLAKRVAEELRKILPDNNIQQGDMDITFYRDDFRRRSAPLIPSETKMDFIIEGKKVVLMDDVLWSGRTIRAAMEAMLAYGRPQKVELLALVDRRYSRHLPIMPDYVGIEVDSIASQKVVVSWVETDGEDKVVLLSEVEK
;
A
#
# COMPACT_ATOMS: atom_id res chain seq x y z
N GLU A 1 51.48 -20.56 52.68
CA GLU A 1 51.51 -20.42 51.21
C GLU A 1 50.19 -19.82 50.76
N ASN A 2 50.21 -18.51 50.48
CA ASN A 2 49.04 -17.73 50.03
C ASN A 2 49.13 -17.61 48.49
N GLN A 3 48.28 -18.32 47.76
CA GLN A 3 48.04 -18.03 46.36
C GLN A 3 46.89 -17.02 46.20
N SER A 4 47.25 -15.77 45.90
CA SER A 4 46.28 -14.73 45.54
C SER A 4 45.78 -14.93 44.11
N LEU A 5 44.54 -15.30 43.94
CA LEU A 5 43.83 -15.32 42.67
C LEU A 5 43.57 -13.87 42.16
N ILE A 6 44.30 -13.47 41.14
CA ILE A 6 44.06 -12.19 40.45
C ILE A 6 42.87 -12.42 39.51
N THR A 7 41.70 -11.89 39.90
CA THR A 7 40.51 -11.87 39.03
C THR A 7 40.66 -10.72 38.03
N ILE A 8 40.97 -11.04 36.78
CA ILE A 8 41.01 -10.03 35.70
C ILE A 8 39.55 -9.76 35.28
N GLN A 9 38.98 -8.65 35.71
CA GLN A 9 37.75 -8.12 35.17
C GLN A 9 37.99 -7.53 33.79
N LEU A 10 37.66 -8.30 32.76
CA LEU A 10 37.55 -7.81 31.38
C LEU A 10 36.34 -6.85 31.32
N LYS A 11 36.60 -5.54 31.34
CA LYS A 11 35.63 -4.50 30.99
C LYS A 11 35.32 -4.65 29.52
N LEU A 12 34.17 -5.26 29.19
CA LEU A 12 33.59 -5.22 27.86
C LEU A 12 33.33 -3.75 27.50
N LEU A 13 34.14 -3.19 26.62
CA LEU A 13 33.87 -1.91 25.98
C LEU A 13 32.58 -2.05 25.15
N PRO A 14 31.63 -1.11 25.27
CA PRO A 14 30.44 -1.14 24.42
C PRO A 14 30.88 -1.05 22.95
N LEU A 15 30.43 -2.00 22.13
CA LEU A 15 30.63 -1.95 20.69
C LEU A 15 30.08 -0.62 20.15
N PRO A 16 30.79 0.03 19.22
CA PRO A 16 30.31 1.26 18.62
C PRO A 16 28.96 0.98 17.96
N LYS A 17 27.94 1.77 18.30
CA LYS A 17 26.66 1.73 17.60
C LYS A 17 26.94 2.06 16.14
N SER A 18 26.78 1.10 15.25
CA SER A 18 26.90 1.31 13.81
C SER A 18 25.94 2.44 13.41
N THR A 19 26.46 3.52 12.88
CA THR A 19 25.63 4.61 12.35
C THR A 19 25.07 4.10 11.04
N GLN A 20 23.85 3.54 11.07
CA GLN A 20 23.13 3.11 9.88
C GLN A 20 22.87 4.35 9.02
N THR A 21 23.48 4.41 7.85
CA THR A 21 23.21 5.45 6.86
C THR A 21 22.08 4.96 5.96
N MET A 22 20.93 5.63 5.99
CA MET A 22 19.82 5.33 5.08
C MET A 22 20.14 5.91 3.71
N GLN A 23 20.16 5.06 2.69
CA GLN A 23 20.23 5.51 1.30
C GLN A 23 18.80 5.57 0.73
N ASN A 24 18.40 6.75 0.26
CA ASN A 24 17.08 7.01 -0.26
C ASN A 24 17.14 7.15 -1.79
N LEU A 25 16.42 6.30 -2.49
CA LEU A 25 16.23 6.39 -3.94
C LEU A 25 14.80 6.87 -4.23
N THR A 26 14.67 8.06 -4.82
CA THR A 26 13.37 8.55 -5.29
C THR A 26 12.97 7.80 -6.56
N LEU A 27 11.84 7.10 -6.50
CA LEU A 27 11.26 6.33 -7.60
C LEU A 27 10.29 7.17 -8.42
N LEU A 28 9.38 7.88 -7.72
CA LEU A 28 8.48 8.86 -8.32
C LEU A 28 8.60 10.18 -7.56
N ASP A 29 8.82 11.26 -8.28
CA ASP A 29 8.63 12.65 -7.83
C ASP A 29 7.21 13.11 -8.17
N GLY A 30 6.80 14.31 -7.73
CA GLY A 30 5.45 14.81 -7.90
C GLY A 30 4.96 14.82 -9.36
N GLN A 31 5.82 15.15 -10.33
CA GLN A 31 5.46 15.16 -11.74
C GLN A 31 5.25 13.74 -12.29
N LYS A 32 6.21 12.84 -12.05
CA LYS A 32 6.09 11.43 -12.48
C LYS A 32 4.94 10.74 -11.79
N PHE A 33 4.67 11.08 -10.52
CA PHE A 33 3.54 10.58 -9.76
C PHE A 33 2.23 10.92 -10.46
N GLN A 34 2.03 12.19 -10.85
CA GLN A 34 0.83 12.64 -11.56
C GLN A 34 0.67 11.95 -12.94
N ILE A 35 1.76 11.84 -13.72
CA ILE A 35 1.75 11.13 -14.99
C ILE A 35 1.36 9.65 -14.80
N THR A 36 1.84 9.02 -13.74
CA THR A 36 1.50 7.63 -13.41
C THR A 36 0.01 7.47 -13.12
N ILE A 37 -0.58 8.37 -12.32
CA ILE A 37 -2.04 8.37 -12.06
C ILE A 37 -2.82 8.53 -13.36
N GLN A 38 -2.45 9.47 -14.23
CA GLN A 38 -3.13 9.69 -15.51
C GLN A 38 -3.04 8.47 -16.44
N ARG A 39 -1.91 7.79 -16.47
CA ARG A 39 -1.73 6.55 -17.25
C ARG A 39 -2.64 5.43 -16.71
N LEU A 40 -2.70 5.25 -15.40
CA LEU A 40 -3.57 4.26 -14.76
C LEU A 40 -5.06 4.55 -15.05
N CYS A 41 -5.47 5.82 -15.01
CA CYS A 41 -6.85 6.20 -15.38
C CYS A 41 -7.20 5.82 -16.82
N ARG A 42 -6.28 5.99 -17.79
CA ARG A 42 -6.52 5.57 -19.17
C ARG A 42 -6.63 4.07 -19.32
N GLN A 43 -5.79 3.28 -18.65
CA GLN A 43 -5.90 1.83 -18.60
C GLN A 43 -7.25 1.36 -18.00
N LEU A 44 -7.70 2.05 -16.95
CA LEU A 44 -9.01 1.76 -16.36
C LEU A 44 -10.15 2.07 -17.34
N ILE A 45 -10.10 3.19 -18.07
CA ILE A 45 -11.10 3.54 -19.09
C ILE A 45 -11.15 2.49 -20.19
N GLU A 46 -10.01 1.99 -20.67
CA GLU A 46 -9.94 0.93 -21.69
C GLU A 46 -10.68 -0.35 -21.27
N ASN A 47 -10.68 -0.68 -19.96
CA ASN A 47 -11.28 -1.91 -19.44
C ASN A 47 -12.68 -1.73 -18.85
N HIS A 48 -13.02 -0.53 -18.38
CA HIS A 48 -14.29 -0.25 -17.67
C HIS A 48 -15.22 0.70 -18.42
N ASN A 49 -14.78 1.24 -19.56
CA ASN A 49 -15.54 2.18 -20.39
C ASN A 49 -16.09 3.37 -19.58
N ASP A 50 -17.43 3.37 -19.35
CA ASP A 50 -18.17 4.44 -18.68
C ASP A 50 -18.32 4.24 -17.15
N PHE A 51 -17.75 3.20 -16.59
CA PHE A 51 -17.87 2.80 -15.17
C PHE A 51 -19.29 2.53 -14.66
N SER A 52 -20.28 2.38 -15.53
CA SER A 52 -21.67 2.08 -15.12
C SER A 52 -21.79 0.78 -14.32
N GLU A 53 -20.95 -0.23 -14.64
CA GLU A 53 -20.89 -1.53 -13.99
C GLU A 53 -19.66 -1.69 -13.07
N SER A 54 -18.92 -0.60 -12.79
CA SER A 54 -17.67 -0.67 -12.07
C SER A 54 -17.63 0.31 -10.90
N VAL A 55 -16.95 -0.08 -9.82
CA VAL A 55 -16.76 0.75 -8.63
C VAL A 55 -15.30 0.70 -8.17
N LEU A 56 -14.84 1.79 -7.58
CA LEU A 56 -13.48 1.94 -7.09
C LEU A 56 -13.49 1.87 -5.56
N ILE A 57 -12.63 1.03 -4.97
CA ILE A 57 -12.55 0.89 -3.51
C ILE A 57 -11.10 1.06 -3.06
N GLY A 58 -10.86 2.13 -2.29
CA GLY A 58 -9.58 2.38 -1.64
C GLY A 58 -9.47 1.62 -0.31
N ILE A 59 -8.37 0.88 -0.11
CA ILE A 59 -8.11 0.16 1.12
C ILE A 59 -7.48 1.12 2.14
N GLN A 60 -8.08 1.21 3.32
CA GLN A 60 -7.53 2.04 4.41
C GLN A 60 -6.27 1.42 5.01
N PRO A 61 -5.31 2.24 5.49
CA PRO A 61 -5.42 3.71 5.62
C PRO A 61 -4.91 4.49 4.40
N ARG A 62 -4.10 3.93 3.51
CA ARG A 62 -3.37 4.72 2.49
C ARG A 62 -3.89 4.53 1.06
N GLY A 63 -4.47 3.39 0.73
CA GLY A 63 -5.08 3.15 -0.59
C GLY A 63 -6.24 4.08 -0.91
N ILE A 64 -6.85 4.70 0.10
CA ILE A 64 -7.93 5.70 -0.07
C ILE A 64 -7.45 6.95 -0.81
N TYR A 65 -6.21 7.40 -0.60
CA TYR A 65 -5.66 8.57 -1.32
C TYR A 65 -5.51 8.27 -2.80
N LEU A 66 -5.02 7.06 -3.12
CA LEU A 66 -4.94 6.59 -4.50
C LEU A 66 -6.31 6.54 -5.16
N ALA A 67 -7.30 5.91 -4.50
CA ALA A 67 -8.65 5.77 -5.02
C ALA A 67 -9.33 7.13 -5.26
N LYS A 68 -9.20 8.08 -4.34
CA LYS A 68 -9.73 9.44 -4.49
C LYS A 68 -9.12 10.16 -5.69
N ARG A 69 -7.81 10.13 -5.84
CA ARG A 69 -7.12 10.80 -6.95
C ARG A 69 -7.44 10.17 -8.30
N VAL A 70 -7.50 8.84 -8.36
CA VAL A 70 -7.94 8.13 -9.56
C VAL A 70 -9.38 8.51 -9.91
N ALA A 71 -10.30 8.51 -8.94
CA ALA A 71 -11.69 8.89 -9.16
C ALA A 71 -11.83 10.36 -9.61
N GLU A 72 -11.07 11.28 -9.02
CA GLU A 72 -11.04 12.69 -9.42
C GLU A 72 -10.53 12.88 -10.84
N GLU A 73 -9.46 12.19 -11.21
CA GLU A 73 -8.89 12.26 -12.55
C GLU A 73 -9.84 11.63 -13.59
N LEU A 74 -10.48 10.50 -13.27
CA LEU A 74 -11.50 9.88 -14.12
C LEU A 74 -12.70 10.81 -14.34
N ARG A 75 -13.19 11.52 -13.30
CA ARG A 75 -14.28 12.51 -13.43
C ARG A 75 -13.93 13.70 -14.33
N LYS A 76 -12.64 14.07 -14.40
CA LYS A 76 -12.19 15.11 -15.35
C LYS A 76 -12.21 14.61 -16.79
N ILE A 77 -11.85 13.34 -17.02
CA ILE A 77 -11.81 12.72 -18.35
C ILE A 77 -13.20 12.33 -18.82
N LEU A 78 -14.06 11.89 -17.91
CA LEU A 78 -15.41 11.39 -18.15
C LEU A 78 -16.43 12.16 -17.30
N PRO A 79 -16.67 13.45 -17.60
CA PRO A 79 -17.45 14.33 -16.72
C PRO A 79 -18.94 13.93 -16.61
N ASP A 80 -19.48 13.26 -17.62
CA ASP A 80 -20.87 12.82 -17.66
C ASP A 80 -21.11 11.47 -16.98
N ASN A 81 -20.05 10.81 -16.48
CA ASN A 81 -20.13 9.47 -15.92
C ASN A 81 -20.13 9.50 -14.38
N ASN A 82 -20.95 8.63 -13.79
CA ASN A 82 -21.01 8.47 -12.35
C ASN A 82 -19.89 7.55 -11.84
N ILE A 83 -18.73 8.09 -11.53
CA ILE A 83 -17.60 7.36 -10.95
C ILE A 83 -17.85 7.14 -9.46
N GLN A 84 -18.29 5.95 -9.08
CA GLN A 84 -18.50 5.55 -7.70
C GLN A 84 -17.16 5.16 -7.05
N GLN A 85 -16.85 5.77 -5.89
CA GLN A 85 -15.64 5.50 -5.12
C GLN A 85 -16.00 5.39 -3.65
N GLY A 86 -15.41 4.40 -2.95
CA GLY A 86 -15.56 4.20 -1.53
C GLY A 86 -14.24 3.88 -0.83
N ASP A 87 -14.27 3.99 0.49
CA ASP A 87 -13.15 3.72 1.39
C ASP A 87 -13.49 2.50 2.26
N MET A 88 -12.66 1.47 2.27
CA MET A 88 -12.91 0.23 3.00
C MET A 88 -11.89 0.02 4.12
N ASP A 89 -12.38 -0.12 5.35
CA ASP A 89 -11.55 -0.56 6.48
C ASP A 89 -11.45 -2.09 6.52
N ILE A 90 -10.22 -2.57 6.72
CA ILE A 90 -9.89 -4.00 6.77
C ILE A 90 -9.33 -4.42 8.13
N THR A 91 -9.38 -3.54 9.12
CA THR A 91 -8.67 -3.70 10.40
C THR A 91 -8.98 -5.04 11.07
N PHE A 92 -10.24 -5.44 11.13
CA PHE A 92 -10.66 -6.70 11.78
C PHE A 92 -10.34 -7.96 10.97
N TYR A 93 -10.05 -7.83 9.68
CA TYR A 93 -9.73 -8.95 8.77
C TYR A 93 -8.24 -9.21 8.64
N ARG A 94 -7.41 -8.35 9.26
CA ARG A 94 -5.96 -8.49 9.25
C ARG A 94 -5.52 -9.61 10.20
N ASP A 95 -4.61 -10.45 9.72
CA ASP A 95 -4.03 -11.56 10.49
C ASP A 95 -3.01 -11.10 11.56
N ASP A 96 -2.55 -9.85 11.48
CA ASP A 96 -1.68 -9.22 12.48
C ASP A 96 -2.45 -8.38 13.52
N PHE A 97 -3.78 -8.30 13.45
CA PHE A 97 -4.61 -7.50 14.35
C PHE A 97 -4.32 -7.76 15.83
N ARG A 98 -4.13 -9.05 16.21
CA ARG A 98 -3.88 -9.46 17.61
C ARG A 98 -2.41 -9.59 17.99
N ARG A 99 -1.48 -9.39 17.04
CA ARG A 99 -0.04 -9.62 17.25
C ARG A 99 0.77 -8.34 17.41
N ARG A 100 0.16 -7.19 17.24
CA ARG A 100 0.83 -5.88 17.36
C ARG A 100 0.91 -5.44 18.81
N SER A 101 2.00 -4.77 19.16
CA SER A 101 2.20 -4.16 20.49
C SER A 101 1.25 -2.97 20.75
N ALA A 102 0.77 -2.31 19.72
CA ALA A 102 -0.22 -1.26 19.79
C ALA A 102 -1.53 -1.70 19.11
N PRO A 103 -2.70 -1.46 19.74
CA PRO A 103 -4.00 -1.76 19.12
C PRO A 103 -4.16 -1.02 17.79
N LEU A 104 -4.67 -1.71 16.77
CA LEU A 104 -5.15 -1.07 15.56
C LEU A 104 -6.49 -0.40 15.87
N ILE A 105 -6.63 0.86 15.51
CA ILE A 105 -7.89 1.60 15.65
C ILE A 105 -8.64 1.43 14.32
N PRO A 106 -9.85 0.81 14.33
CA PRO A 106 -10.68 0.70 13.14
C PRO A 106 -11.10 2.08 12.64
N SER A 107 -11.21 2.20 11.34
CA SER A 107 -11.77 3.37 10.68
C SER A 107 -13.17 3.06 10.16
N GLU A 108 -13.93 4.08 9.80
CA GLU A 108 -15.23 3.90 9.20
C GLU A 108 -15.11 3.46 7.75
N THR A 109 -15.80 2.39 7.36
CA THR A 109 -15.99 2.05 5.94
C THR A 109 -17.04 2.96 5.33
N LYS A 110 -16.69 3.62 4.22
CA LYS A 110 -17.57 4.57 3.50
C LYS A 110 -17.83 4.05 2.09
N MET A 111 -18.91 3.33 1.94
CA MET A 111 -19.37 2.80 0.66
C MET A 111 -20.88 3.04 0.52
N ASP A 112 -21.27 4.09 -0.21
CA ASP A 112 -22.66 4.48 -0.41
C ASP A 112 -23.25 3.83 -1.68
N PHE A 113 -22.75 2.66 -2.05
CA PHE A 113 -23.17 1.92 -3.24
C PHE A 113 -23.14 0.39 -2.99
N ILE A 114 -23.87 -0.33 -3.81
CA ILE A 114 -23.94 -1.79 -3.79
C ILE A 114 -22.87 -2.36 -4.72
N ILE A 115 -22.13 -3.37 -4.25
CA ILE A 115 -21.10 -4.06 -5.05
C ILE A 115 -21.59 -5.36 -5.69
N GLU A 116 -22.81 -5.79 -5.34
CA GLU A 116 -23.41 -7.03 -5.88
C GLU A 116 -23.45 -6.97 -7.42
N GLY A 117 -22.85 -7.97 -8.06
CA GLY A 117 -22.78 -8.07 -9.51
C GLY A 117 -21.88 -7.07 -10.24
N LYS A 118 -21.24 -6.14 -9.53
CA LYS A 118 -20.37 -5.11 -10.10
C LYS A 118 -18.93 -5.61 -10.27
N LYS A 119 -18.18 -4.95 -11.16
CA LYS A 119 -16.72 -5.04 -11.21
C LYS A 119 -16.13 -4.12 -10.17
N VAL A 120 -15.32 -4.65 -9.28
CA VAL A 120 -14.66 -3.89 -8.22
C VAL A 120 -13.19 -3.73 -8.54
N VAL A 121 -12.69 -2.49 -8.53
CA VAL A 121 -11.25 -2.20 -8.56
C VAL A 121 -10.81 -1.88 -7.14
N LEU A 122 -10.11 -2.82 -6.49
CA LEU A 122 -9.46 -2.59 -5.21
C LEU A 122 -8.17 -1.80 -5.43
N MET A 123 -7.91 -0.81 -4.58
CA MET A 123 -6.74 0.07 -4.71
C MET A 123 -5.93 0.13 -3.42
N ASP A 124 -4.62 -0.08 -3.54
CA ASP A 124 -3.67 0.06 -2.45
C ASP A 124 -2.42 0.80 -2.93
N ASP A 125 -1.71 1.48 -2.04
CA ASP A 125 -0.52 2.24 -2.39
C ASP A 125 0.69 1.32 -2.66
N VAL A 126 0.91 0.29 -1.84
CA VAL A 126 2.04 -0.64 -1.98
C VAL A 126 1.59 -2.08 -1.86
N LEU A 127 1.63 -2.80 -2.95
CA LEU A 127 1.46 -4.25 -2.93
C LEU A 127 2.78 -4.91 -2.53
N TRP A 128 2.80 -5.49 -1.35
CA TRP A 128 3.96 -6.18 -0.80
C TRP A 128 3.70 -7.69 -0.68
N SER A 129 3.30 -8.18 0.48
CA SER A 129 3.11 -9.61 0.73
C SER A 129 1.76 -10.16 0.20
N GLY A 130 0.80 -9.29 -0.10
CA GLY A 130 -0.57 -9.63 -0.49
C GLY A 130 -1.54 -9.80 0.69
N ARG A 131 -1.06 -9.73 1.95
CA ARG A 131 -1.91 -9.93 3.14
C ARG A 131 -3.00 -8.87 3.27
N THR A 132 -2.70 -7.60 2.95
CA THR A 132 -3.67 -6.51 2.90
C THR A 132 -4.80 -6.82 1.92
N ILE A 133 -4.46 -7.29 0.73
CA ILE A 133 -5.44 -7.60 -0.31
C ILE A 133 -6.30 -8.80 0.07
N ARG A 134 -5.72 -9.85 0.68
CA ARG A 134 -6.49 -10.97 1.23
C ARG A 134 -7.54 -10.49 2.23
N ALA A 135 -7.12 -9.65 3.19
CA ALA A 135 -8.01 -9.08 4.19
C ALA A 135 -9.11 -8.22 3.54
N ALA A 136 -8.78 -7.45 2.50
CA ALA A 136 -9.74 -6.63 1.76
C ALA A 136 -10.77 -7.49 1.02
N MET A 137 -10.35 -8.57 0.36
CA MET A 137 -11.28 -9.50 -0.30
C MET A 137 -12.23 -10.15 0.71
N GLU A 138 -11.75 -10.50 1.90
CA GLU A 138 -12.58 -11.07 2.96
C GLU A 138 -13.58 -10.03 3.52
N ALA A 139 -13.11 -8.80 3.79
CA ALA A 139 -13.95 -7.70 4.25
C ALA A 139 -15.07 -7.35 3.25
N MET A 140 -14.74 -7.35 1.97
CA MET A 140 -15.65 -7.01 0.88
C MET A 140 -16.87 -7.94 0.80
N LEU A 141 -16.72 -9.23 1.15
CA LEU A 141 -17.82 -10.20 1.13
C LEU A 141 -18.99 -9.83 2.06
N ALA A 142 -18.74 -8.98 3.07
CA ALA A 142 -19.80 -8.46 3.93
C ALA A 142 -20.72 -7.44 3.22
N TYR A 143 -20.27 -6.88 2.08
CA TYR A 143 -20.98 -5.83 1.33
C TYR A 143 -21.62 -6.33 0.04
N GLY A 144 -21.44 -7.60 -0.33
CA GLY A 144 -22.04 -8.21 -1.50
C GLY A 144 -21.06 -9.11 -2.26
N ARG A 145 -21.54 -9.71 -3.34
CA ARG A 145 -20.78 -10.59 -4.22
C ARG A 145 -20.48 -9.88 -5.55
N PRO A 146 -19.26 -9.32 -5.74
CA PRO A 146 -18.90 -8.71 -7.01
C PRO A 146 -18.83 -9.74 -8.14
N GLN A 147 -19.07 -9.30 -9.36
CA GLN A 147 -18.89 -10.12 -10.56
C GLN A 147 -17.40 -10.40 -10.81
N LYS A 148 -16.56 -9.40 -10.61
CA LYS A 148 -15.10 -9.44 -10.78
C LYS A 148 -14.42 -8.53 -9.78
N VAL A 149 -13.25 -8.94 -9.31
CA VAL A 149 -12.38 -8.08 -8.49
C VAL A 149 -11.06 -7.94 -9.22
N GLU A 150 -10.63 -6.71 -9.43
CA GLU A 150 -9.34 -6.33 -10.02
C GLU A 150 -8.55 -5.53 -8.99
N LEU A 151 -7.23 -5.60 -9.06
CA LEU A 151 -6.33 -4.92 -8.14
C LEU A 151 -5.50 -3.87 -8.86
N LEU A 152 -5.55 -2.64 -8.37
CA LEU A 152 -4.66 -1.56 -8.75
C LEU A 152 -3.70 -1.25 -7.62
N ALA A 153 -2.40 -1.35 -7.87
CA ALA A 153 -1.35 -0.96 -6.94
C ALA A 153 -0.51 0.19 -7.53
N LEU A 154 -0.28 1.25 -6.75
CA LEU A 154 0.62 2.31 -7.19
C LEU A 154 2.05 1.77 -7.30
N VAL A 155 2.47 0.96 -6.33
CA VAL A 155 3.78 0.31 -6.34
C VAL A 155 3.61 -1.19 -6.15
N ASP A 156 4.11 -1.97 -7.10
CA ASP A 156 4.26 -3.42 -6.95
C ASP A 156 5.70 -3.76 -6.53
N ARG A 157 5.88 -4.23 -5.28
CA ARG A 157 7.15 -4.77 -4.79
C ARG A 157 7.29 -6.22 -5.23
N ARG A 158 8.05 -6.46 -6.29
CA ARG A 158 8.30 -7.82 -6.80
C ARG A 158 9.16 -8.62 -5.81
N TYR A 159 9.10 -9.95 -5.94
CA TYR A 159 9.86 -10.95 -5.16
C TYR A 159 9.59 -10.97 -3.65
N SER A 160 8.53 -10.33 -3.17
CA SER A 160 8.19 -10.27 -1.74
C SER A 160 6.81 -10.85 -1.41
N ARG A 161 6.18 -11.57 -2.35
CA ARG A 161 4.84 -12.15 -2.16
C ARG A 161 4.86 -13.32 -1.17
N HIS A 162 3.90 -13.30 -0.23
CA HIS A 162 3.58 -14.45 0.61
C HIS A 162 2.31 -15.17 0.15
N LEU A 163 1.49 -14.52 -0.65
CA LEU A 163 0.23 -15.03 -1.20
C LEU A 163 0.23 -14.87 -2.73
N PRO A 164 -0.43 -15.75 -3.49
CA PRO A 164 -0.47 -15.72 -4.96
C PRO A 164 -1.40 -14.60 -5.46
N ILE A 165 -1.07 -13.35 -5.16
CA ILE A 165 -1.82 -12.16 -5.53
C ILE A 165 -0.98 -11.34 -6.50
N MET A 166 -1.57 -11.01 -7.65
CA MET A 166 -0.96 -10.16 -8.66
C MET A 166 -1.90 -8.97 -8.95
N PRO A 167 -1.36 -7.79 -9.20
CA PRO A 167 -2.17 -6.64 -9.60
C PRO A 167 -2.51 -6.70 -11.09
N ASP A 168 -3.70 -6.21 -11.43
CA ASP A 168 -4.14 -6.02 -12.82
C ASP A 168 -3.59 -4.70 -13.39
N TYR A 169 -3.46 -3.69 -12.52
CA TYR A 169 -2.93 -2.36 -12.88
C TYR A 169 -1.80 -1.98 -11.93
N VAL A 170 -0.67 -1.56 -12.51
CA VAL A 170 0.54 -1.22 -11.77
C VAL A 170 1.05 0.17 -12.14
N GLY A 171 1.23 1.01 -11.13
CA GLY A 171 1.88 2.30 -11.30
C GLY A 171 3.36 2.13 -11.66
N ILE A 172 4.13 1.53 -10.76
CA ILE A 172 5.53 1.14 -10.99
C ILE A 172 5.81 -0.23 -10.35
N GLU A 173 6.71 -0.97 -10.96
CA GLU A 173 7.29 -2.18 -10.38
C GLU A 173 8.63 -1.86 -9.73
N VAL A 174 8.88 -2.45 -8.57
CA VAL A 174 10.12 -2.25 -7.81
C VAL A 174 10.70 -3.59 -7.38
N ASP A 175 11.90 -3.87 -7.83
CA ASP A 175 12.68 -5.00 -7.34
C ASP A 175 13.30 -4.60 -6.00
N SER A 176 12.78 -5.14 -4.92
CA SER A 176 13.25 -4.83 -3.58
C SER A 176 13.49 -6.08 -2.76
N ILE A 177 14.57 -6.08 -1.98
CA ILE A 177 14.89 -7.13 -1.01
C ILE A 177 14.15 -6.88 0.32
N ALA A 178 14.19 -7.87 1.20
CA ALA A 178 13.43 -7.83 2.47
C ALA A 178 13.83 -6.67 3.40
N SER A 179 15.12 -6.27 3.38
CA SER A 179 15.63 -5.14 4.19
C SER A 179 15.29 -3.76 3.63
N GLN A 180 14.79 -3.68 2.40
CA GLN A 180 14.38 -2.43 1.79
C GLN A 180 12.91 -2.14 2.06
N LYS A 181 12.55 -0.86 2.16
CA LYS A 181 11.18 -0.40 2.39
C LYS A 181 10.78 0.61 1.32
N VAL A 182 9.63 0.39 0.70
CA VAL A 182 8.98 1.41 -0.14
C VAL A 182 8.09 2.27 0.73
N VAL A 183 8.22 3.58 0.59
CA VAL A 183 7.38 4.57 1.27
C VAL A 183 6.73 5.44 0.21
N VAL A 184 5.40 5.53 0.27
CA VAL A 184 4.61 6.46 -0.53
C VAL A 184 4.22 7.63 0.36
N SER A 185 4.56 8.84 -0.05
CA SER A 185 4.12 10.09 0.58
C SER A 185 2.98 10.68 -0.22
N TRP A 186 1.99 11.21 0.49
CA TRP A 186 0.80 11.85 -0.07
C TRP A 186 0.74 13.30 0.41
N VAL A 187 0.45 14.24 -0.47
CA VAL A 187 0.37 15.66 -0.09
C VAL A 187 -0.63 15.89 1.04
N GLU A 188 -1.68 15.09 1.11
CA GLU A 188 -2.75 15.19 2.13
C GLU A 188 -2.27 14.91 3.56
N THR A 189 -1.22 14.10 3.72
CA THR A 189 -0.71 13.68 5.03
C THR A 189 0.76 13.99 5.24
N ASP A 190 1.54 13.98 4.18
CA ASP A 190 3.01 14.06 4.23
C ASP A 190 3.53 15.38 3.60
N GLY A 191 2.63 16.19 2.99
CA GLY A 191 2.97 17.49 2.39
C GLY A 191 3.59 17.43 1.00
N GLU A 192 3.90 16.24 0.49
CA GLU A 192 4.44 16.03 -0.86
C GLU A 192 3.97 14.69 -1.45
N ASP A 193 3.90 14.62 -2.79
CA ASP A 193 3.66 13.37 -3.51
C ASP A 193 4.99 12.77 -3.94
N LYS A 194 5.33 11.60 -3.38
CA LYS A 194 6.62 10.98 -3.64
C LYS A 194 6.61 9.49 -3.35
N VAL A 195 7.37 8.74 -4.10
CA VAL A 195 7.68 7.33 -3.81
C VAL A 195 9.17 7.18 -3.64
N VAL A 196 9.57 6.61 -2.50
CA VAL A 196 10.98 6.43 -2.14
C VAL A 196 11.25 4.98 -1.76
N LEU A 197 12.36 4.44 -2.26
CA LEU A 197 12.95 3.18 -1.78
C LEU A 197 14.00 3.51 -0.74
N LEU A 198 13.78 3.03 0.47
CA LEU A 198 14.72 3.16 1.60
C LEU A 198 15.54 1.89 1.70
N SER A 199 16.87 2.02 1.77
CA SER A 199 17.81 0.91 1.98
C SER A 199 18.64 1.19 3.22
N GLU A 200 18.75 0.19 4.11
CA GLU A 200 19.71 0.23 5.21
C GLU A 200 21.09 -0.12 4.65
N VAL A 201 22.04 0.76 4.80
CA VAL A 201 23.44 0.50 4.45
C VAL A 201 24.20 0.25 5.75
N GLU A 202 24.61 -1.01 5.97
CA GLU A 202 25.59 -1.32 7.01
C GLU A 202 26.95 -0.78 6.57
N LYS A 203 27.56 0.04 7.44
CA LYS A 203 28.96 0.48 7.29
C LYS A 203 29.87 -0.41 8.09
#